data_2e7bd2fc000838759529ee77c3735b04
#
_entry.id   2e7bd2fc000838759529ee77c3735b04
#
_cell.length_a   1.000
_cell.length_b   1.000
_cell.length_c   1.000
_cell.angle_alpha   90.00
_cell.angle_beta   90.00
_cell.angle_gamma   90.00
#
_symmetry.space_group_name_H-M   'P 1'
#
loop_
_entity.id
_entity.type
_entity.pdbx_description
1 polymer ?
#
loop_
_entity_poly.entity_id
_entity_poly.type
_entity_poly.pdbx_seq_one_letter_code
_entity_poly.pdbx_strand_id
1 'polypeptide(L)'
;SEDEYFNQLVGKVNIPIINGGDGCGHHPTQCLLDLLTIYQEFGSFRGLRVAIIGDIRHSRVARSNADALTRLGAHVVFSGPKEWFDEDYSLNVYEEIDEAIKTSDVVMLLRIQHERHDGKMSMTKEEYLQTYGLTKEREAVMKKNSIIMHPAPINQNVEIDEDLIECERSRIFKQVENGVYVRIAITKKASETAQ
;
A
#
# COMPACT_ATOMS: atom_id res chain seq x y z
N SER A 1 -10.41 13.82 -8.03
CA SER A 1 -9.14 14.42 -8.49
C SER A 1 -8.74 13.80 -9.81
N GLU A 2 -8.31 14.60 -10.74
CA GLU A 2 -7.82 14.14 -12.04
C GLU A 2 -6.49 13.41 -11.87
N ASP A 3 -6.23 12.41 -12.71
CA ASP A 3 -4.97 11.71 -12.75
C ASP A 3 -3.88 12.60 -13.39
N GLU A 4 -2.67 12.53 -12.87
CA GLU A 4 -1.48 13.24 -13.37
C GLU A 4 -1.61 14.78 -13.50
N TYR A 5 -2.54 15.40 -12.76
CA TYR A 5 -2.76 16.86 -12.81
C TYR A 5 -1.49 17.67 -12.51
N PHE A 6 -0.58 17.12 -11.71
CA PHE A 6 0.67 17.81 -11.34
C PHE A 6 1.58 18.05 -12.57
N ASN A 7 1.53 17.19 -13.59
CA ASN A 7 2.27 17.37 -14.84
C ASN A 7 1.91 18.68 -15.55
N GLN A 8 0.69 19.17 -15.34
CA GLN A 8 0.24 20.44 -15.90
C GLN A 8 0.89 21.65 -15.22
N LEU A 9 1.43 21.47 -14.01
CA LEU A 9 2.08 22.52 -13.22
C LEU A 9 3.60 22.53 -13.40
N VAL A 10 4.20 21.37 -13.70
CA VAL A 10 5.65 21.25 -13.88
C VAL A 10 6.12 22.14 -15.02
N GLY A 11 7.10 23.00 -14.75
CA GLY A 11 7.65 23.96 -15.71
C GLY A 11 6.80 25.24 -15.92
N LYS A 12 5.63 25.36 -15.28
CA LYS A 12 4.78 26.56 -15.34
C LYS A 12 4.86 27.44 -14.08
N VAL A 13 5.47 26.94 -13.03
CA VAL A 13 5.66 27.65 -11.77
C VAL A 13 7.11 27.55 -11.32
N ASN A 14 7.61 28.61 -10.66
CA ASN A 14 9.00 28.69 -10.15
C ASN A 14 9.10 28.27 -8.68
N ILE A 15 8.27 27.32 -8.27
CA ILE A 15 8.31 26.75 -6.93
C ILE A 15 8.36 25.22 -7.03
N PRO A 16 8.98 24.53 -6.06
CA PRO A 16 8.95 23.08 -6.00
C PRO A 16 7.53 22.54 -5.90
N ILE A 17 7.27 21.46 -6.63
CA ILE A 17 5.99 20.76 -6.58
C ILE A 17 6.19 19.40 -5.92
N ILE A 18 5.41 19.11 -4.89
CA ILE A 18 5.40 17.83 -4.18
C ILE A 18 4.11 17.08 -4.53
N ASN A 19 4.22 15.94 -5.19
CA ASN A 19 3.07 15.08 -5.44
C ASN A 19 2.67 14.34 -4.15
N GLY A 20 1.58 14.79 -3.53
CA GLY A 20 0.95 14.17 -2.35
C GLY A 20 -0.10 13.11 -2.69
N GLY A 21 -0.20 12.72 -3.95
CA GLY A 21 -1.16 11.74 -4.48
C GLY A 21 -2.06 12.31 -5.57
N ASP A 22 -2.10 11.63 -6.72
CA ASP A 22 -2.82 12.05 -7.92
C ASP A 22 -3.78 10.93 -8.38
N GLY A 23 -5.06 11.11 -8.18
CA GLY A 23 -6.10 10.20 -8.64
C GLY A 23 -5.79 8.71 -8.40
N CYS A 24 -5.77 7.92 -9.48
CA CYS A 24 -5.31 6.53 -9.52
C CYS A 24 -3.83 6.38 -9.94
N GLY A 25 -3.12 7.48 -10.21
CA GLY A 25 -1.72 7.48 -10.67
C GLY A 25 -0.72 7.08 -9.59
N HIS A 26 -0.07 8.04 -8.95
CA HIS A 26 0.99 7.79 -7.97
C HIS A 26 0.75 8.47 -6.62
N HIS A 27 1.33 7.89 -5.57
CA HIS A 27 1.38 8.47 -4.23
C HIS A 27 2.81 8.41 -3.65
N PRO A 28 3.75 9.22 -4.17
CA PRO A 28 5.17 9.09 -3.81
C PRO A 28 5.43 9.28 -2.32
N THR A 29 4.75 10.22 -1.67
CA THR A 29 4.94 10.48 -0.23
C THR A 29 4.47 9.32 0.64
N GLN A 30 3.43 8.60 0.23
CA GLN A 30 3.00 7.37 0.90
C GLN A 30 3.99 6.24 0.66
N CYS A 31 4.41 6.05 -0.58
CA CYS A 31 5.42 5.04 -0.91
C CYS A 31 6.70 5.22 -0.07
N LEU A 32 7.21 6.44 0.08
CA LEU A 32 8.41 6.71 0.87
C LEU A 32 8.26 6.36 2.35
N LEU A 33 7.11 6.64 2.97
CA LEU A 33 6.89 6.26 4.36
C LEU A 33 6.70 4.74 4.53
N ASP A 34 6.09 4.08 3.56
CA ASP A 34 5.95 2.62 3.53
C ASP A 34 7.33 1.96 3.40
N LEU A 35 8.16 2.45 2.49
CA LEU A 35 9.55 1.99 2.35
C LEU A 35 10.37 2.22 3.63
N LEU A 36 10.25 3.40 4.27
CA LEU A 36 10.92 3.67 5.53
C LEU A 36 10.50 2.67 6.61
N THR A 37 9.20 2.36 6.69
CA THR A 37 8.67 1.40 7.66
C THR A 37 9.24 0.00 7.43
N ILE A 38 9.25 -0.47 6.18
CA ILE A 38 9.84 -1.78 5.81
C ILE A 38 11.35 -1.80 6.11
N TYR A 39 12.06 -0.72 5.77
CA TYR A 39 13.50 -0.63 6.00
C TYR A 39 13.85 -0.66 7.51
N GLN A 40 13.06 -0.01 8.36
CA GLN A 40 13.25 -0.04 9.81
C GLN A 40 13.10 -1.45 10.40
N GLU A 41 12.26 -2.31 9.81
CA GLU A 41 12.04 -3.68 10.28
C GLU A 41 13.10 -4.66 9.75
N PHE A 42 13.46 -4.55 8.47
CA PHE A 42 14.26 -5.57 7.79
C PHE A 42 15.68 -5.12 7.41
N GLY A 43 15.97 -3.83 7.42
CA GLY A 43 17.27 -3.27 7.04
C GLY A 43 17.62 -3.38 5.54
N SER A 44 16.81 -4.07 4.74
CA SER A 44 16.99 -4.28 3.30
C SER A 44 15.66 -4.61 2.64
N PHE A 45 15.56 -4.36 1.34
CA PHE A 45 14.39 -4.78 0.53
C PHE A 45 14.67 -6.04 -0.28
N ARG A 46 15.96 -6.29 -0.55
CA ARG A 46 16.38 -7.37 -1.44
C ARG A 46 15.95 -8.74 -0.92
N GLY A 47 15.17 -9.44 -1.74
CA GLY A 47 14.69 -10.78 -1.44
C GLY A 47 13.47 -10.83 -0.51
N LEU A 48 12.99 -9.69 0.01
CA LEU A 48 11.73 -9.66 0.74
C LEU A 48 10.58 -10.00 -0.21
N ARG A 49 9.62 -10.74 0.30
CA ARG A 49 8.36 -11.00 -0.38
C ARG A 49 7.27 -10.10 0.21
N VAL A 50 6.64 -9.30 -0.64
CA VAL A 50 5.63 -8.32 -0.25
C VAL A 50 4.32 -8.65 -0.95
N ALA A 51 3.28 -8.98 -0.17
CA ALA A 51 1.92 -9.11 -0.68
C ALA A 51 1.20 -7.77 -0.56
N ILE A 52 0.65 -7.27 -1.66
CA ILE A 52 -0.24 -6.11 -1.71
C ILE A 52 -1.65 -6.62 -2.01
N ILE A 53 -2.59 -6.38 -1.09
CA ILE A 53 -3.88 -7.07 -1.08
C ILE A 53 -5.02 -6.04 -1.12
N GLY A 54 -5.95 -6.22 -2.04
CA GLY A 54 -7.16 -5.42 -2.15
C GLY A 54 -7.48 -4.93 -3.55
N ASP A 55 -7.95 -3.69 -3.67
CA ASP A 55 -8.27 -3.05 -4.96
C ASP A 55 -7.00 -2.53 -5.64
N ILE A 56 -6.33 -3.43 -6.36
CA ILE A 56 -5.05 -3.15 -7.03
C ILE A 56 -5.25 -2.12 -8.15
N ARG A 57 -6.31 -2.30 -8.95
CA ARG A 57 -6.56 -1.48 -10.14
C ARG A 57 -6.71 0.00 -9.84
N HIS A 58 -7.42 0.34 -8.77
CA HIS A 58 -7.72 1.73 -8.42
C HIS A 58 -6.80 2.30 -7.33
N SER A 59 -5.77 1.55 -6.92
CA SER A 59 -4.87 1.96 -5.85
C SER A 59 -3.56 2.58 -6.35
N ARG A 60 -3.46 3.90 -6.25
CA ARG A 60 -2.18 4.61 -6.44
C ARG A 60 -1.09 4.16 -5.45
N VAL A 61 -1.49 3.68 -4.27
CA VAL A 61 -0.55 3.15 -3.27
C VAL A 61 0.04 1.82 -3.76
N ALA A 62 -0.79 0.91 -4.28
CA ALA A 62 -0.33 -0.35 -4.87
C ALA A 62 0.68 -0.10 -5.99
N ARG A 63 0.35 0.81 -6.92
CA ARG A 63 1.21 1.17 -8.06
C ARG A 63 2.57 1.69 -7.61
N SER A 64 2.59 2.69 -6.75
CA SER A 64 3.83 3.32 -6.29
C SER A 64 4.71 2.37 -5.50
N ASN A 65 4.11 1.56 -4.60
CA ASN A 65 4.87 0.60 -3.80
C ASN A 65 5.40 -0.56 -4.65
N ALA A 66 4.59 -1.10 -5.57
CA ALA A 66 5.02 -2.20 -6.43
C ALA A 66 6.23 -1.80 -7.30
N ASP A 67 6.17 -0.62 -7.94
CA ASP A 67 7.29 -0.12 -8.75
C ASP A 67 8.56 0.07 -7.90
N ALA A 68 8.46 0.78 -6.78
CA ALA A 68 9.61 1.07 -5.93
C ALA A 68 10.21 -0.19 -5.30
N LEU A 69 9.40 -1.08 -4.74
CA LEU A 69 9.85 -2.31 -4.09
C LEU A 69 10.51 -3.26 -5.10
N THR A 70 9.94 -3.41 -6.29
CA THR A 70 10.53 -4.24 -7.35
C THR A 70 11.90 -3.71 -7.78
N ARG A 71 12.04 -2.40 -7.97
CA ARG A 71 13.34 -1.76 -8.27
C ARG A 71 14.36 -1.93 -7.15
N LEU A 72 13.92 -2.01 -5.91
CA LEU A 72 14.77 -2.24 -4.74
C LEU A 72 15.09 -3.72 -4.49
N GLY A 73 14.59 -4.62 -5.35
CA GLY A 73 14.90 -6.05 -5.33
C GLY A 73 14.00 -6.89 -4.45
N ALA A 74 12.83 -6.40 -4.06
CA ALA A 74 11.77 -7.18 -3.43
C ALA A 74 10.94 -7.95 -4.47
N HIS A 75 10.31 -9.04 -4.04
CA HIS A 75 9.35 -9.81 -4.82
C HIS A 75 7.94 -9.38 -4.44
N VAL A 76 7.28 -8.64 -5.31
CA VAL A 76 5.91 -8.15 -5.07
C VAL A 76 4.91 -9.11 -5.69
N VAL A 77 3.90 -9.49 -4.91
CA VAL A 77 2.73 -10.26 -5.37
C VAL A 77 1.46 -9.49 -5.04
N PHE A 78 0.44 -9.69 -5.87
CA PHE A 78 -0.88 -9.10 -5.67
C PHE A 78 -1.90 -10.15 -5.30
N SER A 79 -2.87 -9.77 -4.47
CA SER A 79 -4.02 -10.59 -4.13
C SER A 79 -5.28 -9.75 -3.94
N GLY A 80 -6.44 -10.39 -4.03
CA GLY A 80 -7.74 -9.73 -3.90
C GLY A 80 -8.72 -10.22 -4.97
N PRO A 81 -9.89 -9.56 -5.11
CA PRO A 81 -10.83 -9.88 -6.17
C PRO A 81 -10.19 -9.77 -7.55
N LYS A 82 -10.32 -10.82 -8.37
CA LYS A 82 -9.67 -10.89 -9.69
C LYS A 82 -10.14 -9.77 -10.64
N GLU A 83 -11.38 -9.34 -10.51
CA GLU A 83 -11.94 -8.23 -11.28
C GLU A 83 -11.34 -6.86 -10.92
N TRP A 84 -10.63 -6.78 -9.79
CA TRP A 84 -9.92 -5.58 -9.33
C TRP A 84 -8.41 -5.65 -9.61
N PHE A 85 -7.98 -6.64 -10.36
CA PHE A 85 -6.62 -6.77 -10.84
C PHE A 85 -6.48 -6.11 -12.22
N ASP A 86 -5.40 -5.38 -12.43
CA ASP A 86 -5.05 -4.76 -13.69
C ASP A 86 -3.92 -5.54 -14.36
N GLU A 87 -4.18 -6.14 -15.52
CA GLU A 87 -3.19 -6.93 -16.26
C GLU A 87 -2.01 -6.10 -16.75
N ASP A 88 -2.15 -4.75 -16.82
CA ASP A 88 -1.06 -3.83 -17.15
C ASP A 88 0.06 -3.83 -16.09
N TYR A 89 -0.19 -4.40 -14.90
CA TYR A 89 0.85 -4.68 -13.90
C TYR A 89 1.66 -5.94 -14.25
N SER A 90 2.16 -6.03 -15.45
CA SER A 90 2.88 -7.18 -16.00
C SER A 90 4.16 -7.59 -15.25
N LEU A 91 4.58 -6.82 -14.26
CA LEU A 91 5.78 -7.11 -13.44
C LEU A 91 5.47 -7.94 -12.19
N ASN A 92 4.20 -8.15 -11.83
CA ASN A 92 3.81 -8.76 -10.57
C ASN A 92 2.84 -9.92 -10.78
N VAL A 93 2.98 -10.93 -9.95
CA VAL A 93 2.19 -12.17 -10.04
C VAL A 93 0.98 -12.05 -9.12
N TYR A 94 -0.21 -12.40 -9.64
CA TYR A 94 -1.39 -12.62 -8.82
C TYR A 94 -1.25 -13.93 -8.04
N GLU A 95 -1.58 -13.91 -6.78
CA GLU A 95 -1.68 -15.10 -5.92
C GLU A 95 -2.99 -15.15 -5.15
N GLU A 96 -3.43 -16.36 -4.84
CA GLU A 96 -4.56 -16.57 -3.95
C GLU A 96 -4.20 -16.09 -2.53
N ILE A 97 -5.19 -15.50 -1.83
CA ILE A 97 -5.00 -14.76 -0.59
C ILE A 97 -4.24 -15.53 0.50
N ASP A 98 -4.60 -16.79 0.71
CA ASP A 98 -4.03 -17.60 1.78
C ASP A 98 -2.55 -17.91 1.52
N GLU A 99 -2.15 -18.16 0.27
CA GLU A 99 -0.76 -18.37 -0.10
C GLU A 99 0.04 -17.07 -0.06
N ALA A 100 -0.52 -15.96 -0.54
CA ALA A 100 0.10 -14.65 -0.47
C ALA A 100 0.42 -14.24 0.97
N ILE A 101 -0.53 -14.42 1.90
CA ILE A 101 -0.34 -14.10 3.32
C ILE A 101 0.69 -15.02 3.97
N LYS A 102 0.59 -16.32 3.76
CA LYS A 102 1.44 -17.34 4.38
C LYS A 102 2.92 -17.18 4.00
N THR A 103 3.19 -16.77 2.76
CA THR A 103 4.56 -16.77 2.19
C THR A 103 5.24 -15.41 2.23
N SER A 104 4.53 -14.33 2.57
CA SER A 104 5.08 -12.97 2.53
C SER A 104 5.75 -12.55 3.83
N ASP A 105 6.76 -11.69 3.71
CA ASP A 105 7.42 -11.01 4.82
C ASP A 105 6.67 -9.73 5.20
N VAL A 106 6.02 -9.10 4.22
CA VAL A 106 5.18 -7.93 4.40
C VAL A 106 3.81 -8.19 3.79
N VAL A 107 2.76 -8.03 4.58
CA VAL A 107 1.36 -8.07 4.13
C VAL A 107 0.83 -6.64 4.18
N MET A 108 0.68 -6.03 3.02
CA MET A 108 0.17 -4.66 2.85
C MET A 108 -1.28 -4.74 2.36
N LEU A 109 -2.21 -4.36 3.24
CA LEU A 109 -3.62 -4.29 2.91
C LEU A 109 -3.95 -2.92 2.31
N LEU A 110 -4.88 -2.87 1.39
CA LEU A 110 -5.35 -1.63 0.76
C LEU A 110 -6.75 -1.28 1.27
N ARG A 111 -7.00 0.01 1.40
CA ARG A 111 -8.34 0.50 1.72
C ARG A 111 -9.30 0.21 0.57
N ILE A 112 -10.46 -0.37 0.87
CA ILE A 112 -11.55 -0.51 -0.08
C ILE A 112 -12.30 0.82 -0.18
N GLN A 113 -12.28 1.42 -1.36
CA GLN A 113 -12.97 2.70 -1.62
C GLN A 113 -14.34 2.42 -2.23
N HIS A 114 -15.34 2.22 -1.37
CA HIS A 114 -16.72 1.94 -1.79
C HIS A 114 -17.26 2.97 -2.79
N GLU A 115 -16.84 4.23 -2.66
CA GLU A 115 -17.23 5.33 -3.53
C GLU A 115 -16.71 5.19 -4.98
N ARG A 116 -15.71 4.38 -5.25
CA ARG A 116 -15.15 4.15 -6.59
C ARG A 116 -15.78 2.97 -7.32
N HIS A 117 -16.55 2.17 -6.63
CA HIS A 117 -17.21 1.00 -7.19
C HIS A 117 -18.67 1.24 -7.58
N ASP A 118 -19.12 2.51 -7.73
CA ASP A 118 -20.49 2.90 -8.13
C ASP A 118 -21.60 2.15 -7.35
N GLY A 119 -21.34 1.80 -6.09
CA GLY A 119 -22.27 1.02 -5.26
C GLY A 119 -22.46 -0.44 -5.69
N LYS A 120 -21.65 -0.95 -6.61
CA LYS A 120 -21.76 -2.32 -7.15
C LYS A 120 -20.70 -3.26 -6.57
N MET A 121 -20.41 -3.18 -5.28
CA MET A 121 -19.74 -4.33 -4.67
C MET A 121 -20.71 -5.51 -4.67
N SER A 122 -20.30 -6.59 -5.29
CA SER A 122 -21.09 -7.83 -5.38
C SER A 122 -21.10 -8.63 -4.06
N MET A 123 -20.34 -8.19 -3.05
CA MET A 123 -20.21 -8.84 -1.73
C MET A 123 -20.37 -7.87 -0.58
N THR A 124 -20.83 -8.37 0.56
CA THR A 124 -20.93 -7.61 1.82
C THR A 124 -19.53 -7.37 2.41
N LYS A 125 -19.45 -6.53 3.45
CA LYS A 125 -18.22 -6.28 4.20
C LYS A 125 -17.70 -7.55 4.86
N GLU A 126 -18.61 -8.31 5.45
CA GLU A 126 -18.33 -9.58 6.11
C GLU A 126 -17.83 -10.63 5.11
N GLU A 127 -18.46 -10.74 3.94
CA GLU A 127 -18.02 -11.61 2.86
C GLU A 127 -16.64 -11.21 2.35
N TYR A 128 -16.36 -9.90 2.21
CA TYR A 128 -15.04 -9.42 1.81
C TYR A 128 -13.98 -9.79 2.84
N LEU A 129 -14.21 -9.56 4.14
CA LEU A 129 -13.28 -9.92 5.20
C LEU A 129 -12.95 -11.42 5.14
N GLN A 130 -13.97 -12.27 5.05
CA GLN A 130 -13.78 -13.72 5.02
C GLN A 130 -13.05 -14.19 3.75
N THR A 131 -13.31 -13.56 2.61
CA THR A 131 -12.75 -14.00 1.34
C THR A 131 -11.36 -13.39 1.08
N TYR A 132 -11.16 -12.09 1.35
CA TYR A 132 -9.96 -11.33 0.96
C TYR A 132 -9.33 -10.52 2.09
N GLY A 133 -9.97 -10.41 3.25
CA GLY A 133 -9.43 -9.67 4.37
C GLY A 133 -8.41 -10.46 5.19
N LEU A 134 -7.66 -9.77 6.01
CA LEU A 134 -6.77 -10.39 6.98
C LEU A 134 -7.54 -10.73 8.25
N THR A 135 -7.88 -12.00 8.42
CA THR A 135 -8.53 -12.54 9.63
C THR A 135 -7.49 -13.06 10.62
N LYS A 136 -7.91 -13.36 11.86
CA LYS A 136 -7.05 -13.99 12.89
C LYS A 136 -6.48 -15.34 12.44
N GLU A 137 -7.28 -16.13 11.71
CA GLU A 137 -6.85 -17.43 11.19
C GLU A 137 -5.72 -17.26 10.18
N ARG A 138 -5.83 -16.25 9.30
CA ARG A 138 -4.78 -15.91 8.33
C ARG A 138 -3.53 -15.33 9.01
N GLU A 139 -3.71 -14.48 10.02
CA GLU A 139 -2.59 -13.96 10.82
C GLU A 139 -1.81 -15.08 11.48
N ALA A 140 -2.48 -16.07 12.04
CA ALA A 140 -1.85 -17.20 12.74
C ALA A 140 -0.92 -18.06 11.87
N VAL A 141 -1.11 -18.04 10.53
CA VAL A 141 -0.27 -18.79 9.58
C VAL A 141 0.78 -17.92 8.87
N MET A 142 0.85 -16.63 9.19
CA MET A 142 1.88 -15.73 8.67
C MET A 142 3.29 -16.17 9.13
N LYS A 143 4.31 -15.80 8.37
CA LYS A 143 5.71 -16.03 8.79
C LYS A 143 5.99 -15.38 10.14
N LYS A 144 6.85 -16.01 10.95
CA LYS A 144 7.15 -15.57 12.32
C LYS A 144 7.53 -14.09 12.45
N ASN A 145 8.30 -13.55 11.51
CA ASN A 145 8.81 -12.17 11.55
C ASN A 145 8.14 -11.28 10.53
N SER A 146 6.99 -11.68 9.96
CA SER A 146 6.27 -10.85 9.00
C SER A 146 5.52 -9.71 9.69
N ILE A 147 5.29 -8.64 8.92
CA ILE A 147 4.59 -7.44 9.40
C ILE A 147 3.31 -7.20 8.61
N ILE A 148 2.37 -6.51 9.26
CA ILE A 148 1.11 -6.05 8.68
C ILE A 148 1.20 -4.54 8.47
N MET A 149 0.84 -4.09 7.27
CA MET A 149 0.81 -2.68 6.87
C MET A 149 -0.53 -2.30 6.26
N HIS A 150 -0.90 -1.03 6.40
CA HIS A 150 -2.09 -0.45 5.78
C HIS A 150 -1.92 1.07 5.65
N PRO A 151 -2.17 1.68 4.48
CA PRO A 151 -1.90 3.12 4.25
C PRO A 151 -2.86 4.06 4.99
N ALA A 152 -3.84 3.54 5.73
CA ALA A 152 -4.92 4.26 6.38
C ALA A 152 -5.70 5.23 5.43
N PRO A 153 -6.93 5.64 5.79
CA PRO A 153 -7.72 5.14 6.91
C PRO A 153 -8.18 3.68 6.68
N ILE A 154 -8.44 2.96 7.78
CA ILE A 154 -8.84 1.55 7.76
C ILE A 154 -10.37 1.45 7.81
N ASN A 155 -10.96 0.55 7.02
CA ASN A 155 -12.32 0.08 7.26
C ASN A 155 -12.23 -1.19 8.13
N GLN A 156 -12.47 -1.03 9.43
CA GLN A 156 -12.41 -2.13 10.41
C GLN A 156 -13.39 -3.24 10.02
N ASN A 157 -12.96 -4.48 10.20
CA ASN A 157 -13.74 -5.67 9.85
C ASN A 157 -14.15 -5.73 8.36
N VAL A 158 -13.35 -5.10 7.49
CA VAL A 158 -13.44 -5.20 6.03
C VAL A 158 -12.12 -5.70 5.46
N GLU A 159 -11.07 -4.87 5.50
CA GLU A 159 -9.74 -5.27 5.01
C GLU A 159 -8.96 -6.09 6.06
N ILE A 160 -9.25 -5.85 7.33
CA ILE A 160 -8.54 -6.41 8.47
C ILE A 160 -9.50 -6.57 9.66
N ASP A 161 -9.38 -7.68 10.38
CA ASP A 161 -10.01 -7.88 11.67
C ASP A 161 -9.54 -6.79 12.65
N GLU A 162 -10.48 -6.18 13.39
CA GLU A 162 -10.18 -5.05 14.27
C GLU A 162 -9.11 -5.34 15.32
N ASP A 163 -9.08 -6.57 15.85
CA ASP A 163 -8.09 -6.99 16.85
C ASP A 163 -6.65 -7.07 16.29
N LEU A 164 -6.48 -7.10 14.97
CA LEU A 164 -5.18 -7.16 14.33
C LEU A 164 -4.58 -5.77 14.03
N ILE A 165 -5.37 -4.71 14.15
CA ILE A 165 -4.91 -3.34 13.82
C ILE A 165 -3.75 -2.92 14.73
N GLU A 166 -3.76 -3.34 15.99
CA GLU A 166 -2.73 -3.03 17.00
C GLU A 166 -1.98 -4.28 17.50
N CYS A 167 -2.06 -5.41 16.78
CA CYS A 167 -1.32 -6.60 17.18
C CYS A 167 0.21 -6.39 17.06
N GLU A 168 0.99 -7.30 17.64
CA GLU A 168 2.46 -7.22 17.69
C GLU A 168 3.10 -7.08 16.29
N ARG A 169 2.49 -7.67 15.24
CA ARG A 169 2.97 -7.60 13.86
C ARG A 169 2.60 -6.31 13.15
N SER A 170 1.62 -5.57 13.65
CA SER A 170 1.12 -4.37 13.00
C SER A 170 2.17 -3.25 13.01
N ARG A 171 2.31 -2.61 11.86
CA ARG A 171 3.14 -1.40 11.68
C ARG A 171 2.30 -0.22 11.19
N ILE A 172 0.99 -0.32 11.30
CA ILE A 172 0.04 0.69 10.80
C ILE A 172 0.28 2.05 11.47
N PHE A 173 0.34 2.08 12.80
CA PHE A 173 0.64 3.33 13.52
C PHE A 173 2.08 3.79 13.32
N LYS A 174 3.02 2.86 13.08
CA LYS A 174 4.39 3.20 12.70
C LYS A 174 4.47 3.88 11.34
N GLN A 175 3.65 3.45 10.37
CA GLN A 175 3.51 4.15 9.08
C GLN A 175 3.00 5.58 9.28
N VAL A 176 2.01 5.80 10.16
CA VAL A 176 1.48 7.15 10.47
C VAL A 176 2.58 8.03 11.04
N GLU A 177 3.34 7.54 12.02
CA GLU A 177 4.49 8.24 12.62
C GLU A 177 5.56 8.56 11.56
N ASN A 178 5.98 7.57 10.78
CA ASN A 178 6.95 7.74 9.69
C ASN A 178 6.46 8.74 8.64
N GLY A 179 5.14 8.83 8.45
CA GLY A 179 4.54 9.83 7.57
C GLY A 179 4.87 11.26 7.92
N VAL A 180 5.00 11.58 9.20
CA VAL A 180 5.41 12.90 9.67
C VAL A 180 6.86 13.18 9.29
N TYR A 181 7.78 12.26 9.63
CA TYR A 181 9.20 12.42 9.36
C TYR A 181 9.51 12.51 7.86
N VAL A 182 8.91 11.65 7.07
CA VAL A 182 9.09 11.64 5.60
C VAL A 182 8.61 12.96 4.98
N ARG A 183 7.43 13.46 5.37
CA ARG A 183 6.91 14.72 4.84
C ARG A 183 7.75 15.92 5.24
N ILE A 184 8.27 15.97 6.47
CA ILE A 184 9.23 16.98 6.91
C ILE A 184 10.48 16.94 6.03
N ALA A 185 11.07 15.75 5.82
CA ALA A 185 12.28 15.60 5.01
C ALA A 185 12.07 16.03 3.55
N ILE A 186 10.94 15.63 2.94
CA ILE A 186 10.58 16.02 1.57
C ILE A 186 10.42 17.53 1.46
N THR A 187 9.68 18.15 2.38
CA THR A 187 9.43 19.61 2.38
C THR A 187 10.74 20.38 2.55
N LYS A 188 11.61 19.95 3.49
CA LYS A 188 12.92 20.54 3.68
C LYS A 188 13.77 20.44 2.40
N LYS A 189 13.85 19.25 1.80
CA LYS A 189 14.61 19.03 0.56
C LYS A 189 14.09 19.90 -0.59
N ALA A 190 12.77 19.99 -0.75
CA ALA A 190 12.15 20.84 -1.78
C ALA A 190 12.47 22.32 -1.59
N SER A 191 12.45 22.83 -0.33
CA SER A 191 12.77 24.23 -0.04
C SER A 191 14.26 24.57 -0.27
N GLU A 192 15.17 23.61 -0.04
CA GLU A 192 16.61 23.80 -0.33
C GLU A 192 16.90 23.85 -1.84
N THR A 193 16.09 23.20 -2.65
CA THR A 193 16.26 23.16 -4.12
C THR A 193 15.66 24.40 -4.79
N ALA A 194 14.83 25.18 -4.08
CA ALA A 194 14.21 26.41 -4.59
C ALA A 194 15.10 27.66 -4.43
N GLN A 195 16.27 27.54 -3.84
CA GLN A 195 17.31 28.59 -3.72
C GLN A 195 18.34 28.42 -4.83
#